data_add59bb0fcf2786e899c70cf4883a870
#
_entry.id   add59bb0fcf2786e899c70cf4883a870
#
_cell.length_a   1.000
_cell.length_b   1.000
_cell.length_c   1.000
_cell.angle_alpha   90.00
_cell.angle_beta   90.00
_cell.angle_gamma   90.00
#
_symmetry.space_group_name_H-M   'P 1'
#
loop_
_entity.id
_entity.type
_entity.pdbx_description
1 polymer ?
#
loop_
_entity_poly.entity_id
_entity_poly.type
_entity_poly.pdbx_seq_one_letter_code
_entity_poly.pdbx_strand_id
1 'polypeptide(L)'
;MHTKGWLLWAGLCLCLFALFAAGCAPQNAATAQERDQADGAYAVITDDMGRNVRLAEKPQRVVVLSTSLLNMADALDGELAGRATVKAEDAELPERYATVPDVGPVYHVSVEKIIELQPDLVVASEVQHQKLVSLLEQNGIPVIALRSKTYDDVKRNLAVFGTIYGKKEAAEARAAEMDEAIEAIVAKAPQDHKKVAIIHATPSSVTVQLETSIAGCAAKMLHLDNVAADAQTSGTMEKVPYSMEALAEKDPDIIFFTSMGPAEKIEERIRQDVMANPAWATLRAVKEGKVYVLPERYFLLNPGLDYPDAVAYMARLAYPEVFP
;
A
#
# COMPACT_ATOMS: atom_id res chain seq x y z
N MET A 1 -89.40 3.81 8.20
CA MET A 1 -89.98 5.13 7.83
C MET A 1 -88.98 5.88 6.99
N HIS A 2 -89.42 6.16 5.76
CA HIS A 2 -89.08 7.30 4.89
C HIS A 2 -87.60 7.53 4.58
N THR A 3 -87.18 7.63 3.44
CA THR A 3 -87.62 7.74 2.04
C THR A 3 -86.52 8.48 1.28
N LYS A 4 -86.22 7.98 0.07
CA LYS A 4 -85.94 8.76 -1.17
C LYS A 4 -84.76 9.75 -1.10
N GLY A 5 -83.75 9.66 -1.93
CA GLY A 5 -83.77 9.49 -3.38
C GLY A 5 -83.31 10.81 -4.02
N TRP A 6 -82.36 10.82 -4.83
CA TRP A 6 -82.50 11.30 -6.21
C TRP A 6 -81.20 11.26 -6.97
N LEU A 7 -81.43 10.85 -8.14
CA LEU A 7 -80.57 10.64 -9.24
C LEU A 7 -80.13 11.94 -9.96
N LEU A 8 -79.03 11.79 -10.69
CA LEU A 8 -78.69 12.49 -11.94
C LEU A 8 -78.21 13.93 -11.85
N TRP A 9 -76.94 14.11 -12.20
CA TRP A 9 -76.64 14.85 -13.43
C TRP A 9 -75.25 14.48 -13.95
N ALA A 10 -75.25 13.92 -15.15
CA ALA A 10 -74.10 13.73 -15.97
C ALA A 10 -73.59 15.10 -16.48
N GLY A 11 -72.36 15.36 -16.31
CA GLY A 11 -71.69 16.54 -16.81
C GLY A 11 -70.29 16.16 -17.29
N LEU A 12 -70.25 15.87 -18.58
CA LEU A 12 -69.05 15.68 -19.37
C LEU A 12 -68.15 16.91 -19.29
N CYS A 13 -67.01 16.81 -18.65
CA CYS A 13 -65.92 17.76 -18.79
C CYS A 13 -64.65 16.97 -19.11
N LEU A 14 -64.44 16.76 -20.40
CA LEU A 14 -63.18 16.33 -21.02
C LEU A 14 -62.24 17.53 -20.91
N CYS A 15 -61.39 17.56 -19.89
CA CYS A 15 -60.25 18.48 -19.86
C CYS A 15 -58.99 17.66 -19.92
N LEU A 16 -58.28 17.84 -21.01
CA LEU A 16 -56.94 17.39 -21.29
C LEU A 16 -56.00 17.58 -20.05
N PHE A 17 -55.65 16.50 -19.39
CA PHE A 17 -54.44 16.48 -18.57
C PHE A 17 -53.31 16.03 -19.48
N ALA A 18 -52.60 17.02 -20.02
CA ALA A 18 -51.28 16.78 -20.62
C ALA A 18 -50.38 16.25 -19.54
N LEU A 19 -50.08 14.97 -19.61
CA LEU A 19 -49.05 14.30 -18.87
C LEU A 19 -47.70 14.92 -19.27
N PHE A 20 -47.20 15.86 -18.45
CA PHE A 20 -45.78 16.13 -18.32
C PHE A 20 -45.18 14.95 -17.55
N ALA A 21 -44.91 13.85 -18.21
CA ALA A 21 -43.94 12.90 -17.77
C ALA A 21 -42.56 13.56 -17.94
N ALA A 22 -42.19 14.43 -16.99
CA ALA A 22 -40.79 14.77 -16.79
C ALA A 22 -40.09 13.45 -16.35
N GLY A 23 -39.59 12.72 -17.32
CA GLY A 23 -38.66 11.63 -17.09
C GLY A 23 -37.42 12.23 -16.40
N CYS A 24 -37.33 12.07 -15.09
CA CYS A 24 -36.03 12.07 -14.42
C CYS A 24 -35.25 10.87 -14.94
N ALA A 25 -34.57 11.04 -16.08
CA ALA A 25 -33.46 10.20 -16.41
C ALA A 25 -32.47 10.28 -15.21
N PRO A 26 -31.97 9.16 -14.69
CA PRO A 26 -30.88 9.24 -13.76
C PRO A 26 -29.76 9.97 -14.50
N GLN A 27 -29.44 11.18 -14.09
CA GLN A 27 -28.18 11.79 -14.43
C GLN A 27 -27.14 10.84 -13.85
N ASN A 28 -26.50 10.03 -14.71
CA ASN A 28 -25.26 9.36 -14.38
C ASN A 28 -24.35 10.48 -13.85
N ALA A 29 -24.16 10.50 -12.54
CA ALA A 29 -23.15 11.35 -11.95
C ALA A 29 -21.81 10.79 -12.46
N ALA A 30 -21.31 11.34 -13.57
CA ALA A 30 -19.96 11.07 -14.04
C ALA A 30 -19.04 11.29 -12.86
N THR A 31 -18.17 10.33 -12.60
CA THR A 31 -17.17 10.44 -11.54
C THR A 31 -16.31 11.67 -11.78
N ALA A 32 -15.68 12.22 -10.75
CA ALA A 32 -14.79 13.38 -10.91
C ALA A 32 -13.73 13.11 -11.99
N GLN A 33 -13.24 11.88 -12.08
CA GLN A 33 -12.31 11.41 -13.12
C GLN A 33 -12.88 11.51 -14.54
N GLU A 34 -14.15 11.14 -14.77
CA GLU A 34 -14.80 11.23 -16.10
C GLU A 34 -15.02 12.70 -16.52
N ARG A 35 -15.33 13.58 -15.56
CA ARG A 35 -15.49 15.02 -15.84
C ARG A 35 -14.15 15.67 -16.21
N ASP A 36 -13.08 15.35 -15.51
CA ASP A 36 -11.74 15.88 -15.76
C ASP A 36 -11.15 15.39 -17.09
N GLN A 37 -11.46 14.14 -17.50
CA GLN A 37 -11.12 13.65 -18.84
C GLN A 37 -11.92 14.36 -19.95
N ALA A 38 -13.15 14.76 -19.68
CA ALA A 38 -13.95 15.57 -20.62
C ALA A 38 -13.34 16.96 -20.86
N ASP A 39 -12.53 17.49 -19.92
CA ASP A 39 -11.83 18.77 -20.03
C ASP A 39 -10.43 18.68 -20.72
N GLY A 40 -10.10 17.54 -21.34
CA GLY A 40 -8.88 17.38 -22.16
C GLY A 40 -7.60 17.10 -21.35
N ALA A 41 -7.69 16.64 -20.09
CA ALA A 41 -6.52 16.15 -19.35
C ALA A 41 -6.05 14.79 -19.89
N TYR A 42 -4.75 14.53 -19.87
CA TYR A 42 -4.18 13.22 -20.14
C TYR A 42 -4.66 12.18 -19.11
N ALA A 43 -4.57 12.54 -17.82
CA ALA A 43 -5.07 11.71 -16.72
C ALA A 43 -5.38 12.55 -15.47
N VAL A 44 -6.26 12.03 -14.63
CA VAL A 44 -6.47 12.48 -13.25
C VAL A 44 -6.23 11.28 -12.33
N ILE A 45 -5.29 11.42 -11.40
CA ILE A 45 -4.88 10.34 -10.50
C ILE A 45 -5.21 10.76 -9.07
N THR A 46 -6.05 9.98 -8.38
CA THR A 46 -6.26 10.16 -6.95
C THR A 46 -5.12 9.47 -6.22
N ASP A 47 -4.34 10.24 -5.47
CA ASP A 47 -3.20 9.73 -4.70
C ASP A 47 -3.59 9.28 -3.28
N ASP A 48 -2.62 8.74 -2.54
CA ASP A 48 -2.86 8.22 -1.19
C ASP A 48 -2.98 9.31 -0.10
N MET A 49 -2.78 10.58 -0.46
CA MET A 49 -3.16 11.73 0.35
C MET A 49 -4.60 12.20 0.08
N GLY A 50 -5.35 11.49 -0.78
CA GLY A 50 -6.72 11.81 -1.17
C GLY A 50 -6.84 12.99 -2.14
N ARG A 51 -5.75 13.38 -2.83
CA ARG A 51 -5.71 14.49 -3.76
C ARG A 51 -5.91 14.02 -5.20
N ASN A 52 -6.65 14.76 -5.99
CA ASN A 52 -6.76 14.55 -7.43
C ASN A 52 -5.64 15.32 -8.14
N VAL A 53 -4.63 14.60 -8.59
CA VAL A 53 -3.50 15.15 -9.33
C VAL A 53 -3.83 15.10 -10.83
N ARG A 54 -4.00 16.28 -11.43
CA ARG A 54 -4.31 16.43 -12.84
C ARG A 54 -3.03 16.50 -13.66
N LEU A 55 -2.89 15.60 -14.61
CA LEU A 55 -1.83 15.61 -15.62
C LEU A 55 -2.42 16.13 -16.92
N ALA A 56 -2.01 17.35 -17.33
CA ALA A 56 -2.52 17.95 -18.56
C ALA A 56 -2.06 17.17 -19.80
N GLU A 57 -0.80 16.70 -19.79
CA GLU A 57 -0.16 15.93 -20.84
C GLU A 57 0.52 14.69 -20.24
N LYS A 58 0.91 13.74 -21.10
CA LYS A 58 1.69 12.58 -20.69
C LYS A 58 3.04 13.05 -20.15
N PRO A 59 3.41 12.70 -18.90
CA PRO A 59 4.70 13.12 -18.33
C PRO A 59 5.89 12.63 -19.15
N GLN A 60 6.89 13.50 -19.31
CA GLN A 60 8.13 13.24 -20.03
C GLN A 60 9.35 13.31 -19.11
N ARG A 61 9.26 14.03 -18.01
CA ARG A 61 10.35 14.32 -17.08
C ARG A 61 9.97 13.91 -15.66
N VAL A 62 9.88 12.61 -15.46
CA VAL A 62 9.45 12.03 -14.18
C VAL A 62 10.61 11.92 -13.19
N VAL A 63 10.43 12.39 -11.97
CA VAL A 63 11.35 12.16 -10.85
C VAL A 63 10.70 11.20 -9.85
N VAL A 64 11.43 10.15 -9.44
CA VAL A 64 10.93 9.13 -8.50
C VAL A 64 11.74 9.15 -7.21
N LEU A 65 11.07 9.31 -6.06
CA LEU A 65 11.71 9.55 -4.77
C LEU A 65 11.76 8.33 -3.83
N SER A 66 11.42 7.14 -4.31
CA SER A 66 11.41 5.92 -3.49
C SER A 66 11.94 4.72 -4.28
N THR A 67 12.76 3.89 -3.66
CA THR A 67 13.39 2.72 -4.29
C THR A 67 12.36 1.72 -4.84
N SER A 68 11.32 1.40 -4.07
CA SER A 68 10.26 0.47 -4.53
C SER A 68 9.47 1.01 -5.74
N LEU A 69 9.31 2.32 -5.82
CA LEU A 69 8.64 2.97 -6.95
C LEU A 69 9.56 3.03 -8.18
N LEU A 70 10.89 3.04 -8.00
CA LEU A 70 11.86 2.92 -9.11
C LEU A 70 11.72 1.59 -9.84
N ASN A 71 11.54 0.48 -9.10
CA ASN A 71 11.38 -0.84 -9.70
C ASN A 71 10.07 -0.93 -10.53
N MET A 72 9.01 -0.23 -10.13
CA MET A 72 7.77 -0.15 -10.91
C MET A 72 7.96 0.65 -12.21
N ALA A 73 8.72 1.74 -12.15
CA ALA A 73 9.08 2.50 -13.34
C ALA A 73 9.94 1.65 -14.29
N ASP A 74 10.93 0.92 -13.76
CA ASP A 74 11.81 0.04 -14.54
C ASP A 74 11.04 -1.09 -15.23
N ALA A 75 10.15 -1.77 -14.52
CA ALA A 75 9.35 -2.86 -15.07
C ALA A 75 8.43 -2.43 -16.23
N LEU A 76 8.16 -1.14 -16.33
CA LEU A 76 7.40 -0.53 -17.42
C LEU A 76 8.29 0.26 -18.39
N ASP A 77 9.61 0.01 -18.43
CA ASP A 77 10.57 0.76 -19.23
C ASP A 77 10.38 2.27 -19.15
N GLY A 78 10.09 2.78 -17.94
CA GLY A 78 9.84 4.20 -17.72
C GLY A 78 11.15 5.00 -17.75
N GLU A 79 11.13 6.14 -18.44
CA GLU A 79 12.26 7.08 -18.42
C GLU A 79 12.17 8.00 -17.20
N LEU A 80 13.33 8.35 -16.62
CA LEU A 80 13.41 9.20 -15.44
C LEU A 80 14.31 10.41 -15.72
N ALA A 81 13.88 11.58 -15.23
CA ALA A 81 14.69 12.80 -15.17
C ALA A 81 15.55 12.87 -13.89
N GLY A 82 15.13 12.16 -12.83
CA GLY A 82 15.85 12.10 -11.56
C GLY A 82 15.32 11.00 -10.66
N ARG A 83 16.12 10.60 -9.67
CA ARG A 83 15.78 9.56 -8.71
C ARG A 83 16.37 9.83 -7.33
N ALA A 84 15.76 9.24 -6.29
CA ALA A 84 16.39 9.17 -4.98
C ALA A 84 17.61 8.24 -5.00
N THR A 85 18.53 8.44 -4.05
CA THR A 85 19.67 7.54 -3.83
C THR A 85 19.16 6.13 -3.47
N VAL A 86 19.66 5.13 -4.18
CA VAL A 86 19.49 3.72 -3.84
C VAL A 86 20.80 3.24 -3.23
N LYS A 87 20.74 2.71 -2.01
CA LYS A 87 21.88 2.10 -1.36
C LYS A 87 21.96 0.63 -1.75
N ALA A 88 23.15 0.14 -2.08
CA ALA A 88 23.36 -1.25 -2.51
C ALA A 88 22.94 -2.30 -1.47
N GLU A 89 22.95 -1.93 -0.18
CA GLU A 89 22.47 -2.76 0.92
C GLU A 89 20.93 -2.90 0.96
N ASP A 90 20.22 -1.90 0.41
CA ASP A 90 18.76 -1.83 0.45
C ASP A 90 18.13 -2.49 -0.78
N ALA A 91 18.67 -2.23 -1.96
CA ALA A 91 18.19 -2.78 -3.23
C ALA A 91 19.23 -2.61 -4.35
N GLU A 92 19.06 -3.36 -5.42
CA GLU A 92 19.82 -3.18 -6.64
C GLU A 92 19.21 -2.04 -7.47
N LEU A 93 20.06 -1.09 -7.87
CA LEU A 93 19.66 -0.01 -8.78
C LEU A 93 19.58 -0.58 -10.19
N PRO A 94 18.44 -0.48 -10.90
CA PRO A 94 18.36 -0.90 -12.30
C PRO A 94 19.43 -0.20 -13.15
N GLU A 95 20.13 -0.94 -14.01
CA GLU A 95 21.26 -0.44 -14.79
C GLU A 95 20.90 0.80 -15.62
N ARG A 96 19.70 0.83 -16.19
CA ARG A 96 19.20 1.96 -16.97
C ARG A 96 19.15 3.28 -16.17
N TYR A 97 19.08 3.20 -14.83
CA TYR A 97 19.04 4.38 -13.96
C TYR A 97 20.39 4.74 -13.35
N ALA A 98 21.46 4.02 -13.69
CA ALA A 98 22.79 4.26 -13.14
C ALA A 98 23.29 5.69 -13.41
N THR A 99 22.96 6.24 -14.57
CA THR A 99 23.35 7.60 -15.00
C THR A 99 22.28 8.66 -14.75
N VAL A 100 21.11 8.28 -14.24
CA VAL A 100 20.02 9.22 -13.92
C VAL A 100 20.43 10.08 -12.72
N PRO A 101 20.24 11.40 -12.77
CA PRO A 101 20.59 12.33 -11.70
C PRO A 101 20.03 11.91 -10.33
N ASP A 102 20.90 11.91 -9.32
CA ASP A 102 20.58 11.58 -7.94
C ASP A 102 20.22 12.84 -7.16
N VAL A 103 18.98 12.89 -6.65
CA VAL A 103 18.45 14.03 -5.89
C VAL A 103 18.64 13.91 -4.37
N GLY A 104 19.32 12.86 -3.91
CA GLY A 104 19.64 12.63 -2.50
C GLY A 104 18.89 11.45 -1.87
N PRO A 105 19.26 11.08 -0.63
CA PRO A 105 18.66 9.97 0.10
C PRO A 105 17.16 10.15 0.30
N VAL A 106 16.40 9.05 0.28
CA VAL A 106 14.92 9.03 0.38
C VAL A 106 14.38 9.93 1.51
N TYR A 107 15.02 9.95 2.68
CA TYR A 107 14.58 10.77 3.81
C TYR A 107 15.08 12.24 3.77
N HIS A 108 15.99 12.58 2.84
CA HIS A 108 16.65 13.88 2.74
C HIS A 108 16.93 14.28 1.30
N VAL A 109 15.89 14.19 0.44
CA VAL A 109 16.00 14.63 -0.95
C VAL A 109 16.21 16.14 -1.02
N SER A 110 17.02 16.60 -2.00
CA SER A 110 17.24 18.04 -2.26
C SER A 110 16.15 18.58 -3.17
N VAL A 111 15.36 19.51 -2.64
CA VAL A 111 14.34 20.24 -3.39
C VAL A 111 14.95 21.04 -4.52
N GLU A 112 16.10 21.68 -4.30
CA GLU A 112 16.82 22.47 -5.28
C GLU A 112 17.19 21.60 -6.48
N LYS A 113 17.78 20.41 -6.25
CA LYS A 113 18.13 19.48 -7.32
C LYS A 113 16.89 19.01 -8.10
N ILE A 114 15.77 18.77 -7.40
CA ILE A 114 14.52 18.38 -8.07
C ILE A 114 14.04 19.51 -8.97
N ILE A 115 14.03 20.75 -8.49
CA ILE A 115 13.61 21.93 -9.29
C ILE A 115 14.54 22.17 -10.49
N GLU A 116 15.86 22.03 -10.31
CA GLU A 116 16.86 22.16 -11.38
C GLU A 116 16.63 21.15 -12.52
N LEU A 117 16.10 19.98 -12.21
CA LEU A 117 15.74 18.97 -13.21
C LEU A 117 14.48 19.35 -14.01
N GLN A 118 13.74 20.39 -13.64
CA GLN A 118 12.50 20.83 -14.29
C GLN A 118 11.54 19.64 -14.58
N PRO A 119 11.16 18.85 -13.57
CA PRO A 119 10.25 17.73 -13.79
C PRO A 119 8.84 18.23 -14.11
N ASP A 120 8.12 17.48 -14.94
CA ASP A 120 6.67 17.64 -15.15
C ASP A 120 5.84 16.74 -14.25
N LEU A 121 6.50 15.82 -13.52
CA LEU A 121 5.89 14.99 -12.48
C LEU A 121 6.94 14.52 -11.47
N VAL A 122 6.58 14.56 -10.18
CA VAL A 122 7.31 13.88 -9.10
C VAL A 122 6.42 12.77 -8.53
N VAL A 123 6.95 11.54 -8.43
CA VAL A 123 6.31 10.43 -7.73
C VAL A 123 7.02 10.23 -6.41
N ALA A 124 6.29 10.39 -5.32
CA ALA A 124 6.81 10.46 -3.96
C ALA A 124 6.16 9.41 -3.04
N SER A 125 6.79 9.12 -1.91
CA SER A 125 6.18 8.31 -0.85
C SER A 125 5.26 9.17 0.01
N GLU A 126 4.01 8.75 0.20
CA GLU A 126 3.02 9.42 1.06
C GLU A 126 3.56 9.58 2.50
N VAL A 127 4.22 8.57 3.05
CA VAL A 127 4.74 8.58 4.42
C VAL A 127 5.97 9.47 4.57
N GLN A 128 6.91 9.39 3.62
CA GLN A 128 8.26 9.99 3.77
C GLN A 128 8.31 11.43 3.26
N HIS A 129 7.48 11.78 2.27
CA HIS A 129 7.59 13.04 1.54
C HIS A 129 6.40 13.99 1.71
N GLN A 130 5.49 13.73 2.66
CA GLN A 130 4.28 14.53 2.88
C GLN A 130 4.56 16.05 2.94
N LYS A 131 5.63 16.44 3.67
CA LYS A 131 6.02 17.84 3.80
C LYS A 131 6.59 18.45 2.51
N LEU A 132 7.16 17.60 1.66
CA LEU A 132 7.77 18.00 0.40
C LEU A 132 6.72 18.32 -0.68
N VAL A 133 5.57 17.65 -0.62
CA VAL A 133 4.50 17.79 -1.60
C VAL A 133 4.10 19.24 -1.82
N SER A 134 3.68 19.92 -0.75
CA SER A 134 3.25 21.32 -0.84
C SER A 134 4.35 22.26 -1.36
N LEU A 135 5.60 21.98 -1.03
CA LEU A 135 6.73 22.79 -1.47
C LEU A 135 6.98 22.65 -2.99
N LEU A 136 6.88 21.44 -3.52
CA LEU A 136 7.02 21.20 -4.96
C LEU A 136 5.84 21.78 -5.75
N GLU A 137 4.60 21.63 -5.25
CA GLU A 137 3.41 22.21 -5.87
C GLU A 137 3.46 23.75 -5.91
N GLN A 138 3.99 24.41 -4.87
CA GLN A 138 4.23 25.87 -4.89
C GLN A 138 5.20 26.30 -5.98
N ASN A 139 6.07 25.40 -6.44
CA ASN A 139 6.96 25.59 -7.58
C ASN A 139 6.36 25.14 -8.92
N GLY A 140 5.05 24.83 -8.95
CA GLY A 140 4.35 24.42 -10.17
C GLY A 140 4.63 22.98 -10.60
N ILE A 141 5.21 22.14 -9.73
CA ILE A 141 5.56 20.76 -10.03
C ILE A 141 4.46 19.83 -9.48
N PRO A 142 3.73 19.09 -10.32
CA PRO A 142 2.75 18.10 -9.88
C PRO A 142 3.43 16.98 -9.08
N VAL A 143 2.81 16.55 -7.98
CA VAL A 143 3.30 15.45 -7.13
C VAL A 143 2.21 14.41 -6.92
N ILE A 144 2.51 13.15 -7.22
CA ILE A 144 1.70 11.99 -6.86
C ILE A 144 2.36 11.33 -5.66
N ALA A 145 1.65 11.27 -4.52
CA ALA A 145 2.12 10.66 -3.28
C ALA A 145 1.50 9.26 -3.11
N LEU A 146 2.33 8.23 -3.13
CA LEU A 146 1.90 6.84 -3.10
C LEU A 146 2.31 6.14 -1.81
N ARG A 147 1.38 5.37 -1.25
CA ARG A 147 1.64 4.41 -0.18
C ARG A 147 1.98 3.05 -0.80
N SER A 148 2.89 2.32 -0.16
CA SER A 148 3.36 1.03 -0.64
C SER A 148 3.57 0.09 0.54
N LYS A 149 2.50 -0.38 1.18
CA LYS A 149 2.57 -1.26 2.37
C LYS A 149 1.91 -2.61 2.14
N THR A 150 0.73 -2.62 1.56
CA THR A 150 0.02 -3.85 1.27
C THR A 150 0.24 -4.25 -0.19
N TYR A 151 -0.09 -5.50 -0.51
CA TYR A 151 -0.03 -5.98 -1.88
C TYR A 151 -1.00 -5.21 -2.80
N ASP A 152 -2.17 -4.82 -2.28
CA ASP A 152 -3.12 -3.99 -3.02
C ASP A 152 -2.54 -2.60 -3.32
N ASP A 153 -1.76 -2.02 -2.41
CA ASP A 153 -1.03 -0.78 -2.69
C ASP A 153 -0.06 -0.97 -3.86
N VAL A 154 0.67 -2.08 -3.89
CA VAL A 154 1.64 -2.40 -4.96
C VAL A 154 0.94 -2.50 -6.32
N LYS A 155 -0.18 -3.24 -6.41
CA LYS A 155 -0.95 -3.37 -7.66
C LYS A 155 -1.51 -2.03 -8.12
N ARG A 156 -2.08 -1.26 -7.19
CA ARG A 156 -2.58 0.10 -7.48
C ARG A 156 -1.46 1.02 -8.00
N ASN A 157 -0.30 1.00 -7.35
CA ASN A 157 0.85 1.81 -7.77
C ASN A 157 1.34 1.42 -9.16
N LEU A 158 1.39 0.12 -9.45
CA LEU A 158 1.76 -0.37 -10.78
C LEU A 158 0.78 0.14 -11.85
N ALA A 159 -0.53 0.16 -11.58
CA ALA A 159 -1.52 0.74 -12.48
C ALA A 159 -1.35 2.26 -12.66
N VAL A 160 -0.97 2.98 -11.58
CA VAL A 160 -0.61 4.41 -11.65
C VAL A 160 0.58 4.63 -12.58
N PHE A 161 1.66 3.84 -12.43
CA PHE A 161 2.81 3.91 -13.34
C PHE A 161 2.45 3.53 -14.78
N GLY A 162 1.56 2.53 -14.96
CA GLY A 162 0.97 2.19 -16.26
C GLY A 162 0.28 3.38 -16.91
N THR A 163 -0.42 4.19 -16.12
CA THR A 163 -1.05 5.43 -16.59
C THR A 163 0.00 6.50 -16.92
N ILE A 164 0.97 6.75 -16.01
CA ILE A 164 2.04 7.76 -16.21
C ILE A 164 2.79 7.51 -17.53
N TYR A 165 3.17 6.26 -17.78
CA TYR A 165 3.97 5.91 -18.97
C TYR A 165 3.12 5.52 -20.19
N GLY A 166 1.76 5.48 -20.07
CA GLY A 166 0.87 5.04 -21.16
C GLY A 166 1.06 3.56 -21.50
N LYS A 167 1.33 2.72 -20.50
CA LYS A 167 1.60 1.27 -20.60
C LYS A 167 0.68 0.46 -19.70
N LYS A 168 -0.63 0.75 -19.78
CA LYS A 168 -1.63 0.12 -18.89
C LYS A 168 -1.68 -1.39 -19.04
N GLU A 169 -1.66 -1.89 -20.29
CA GLU A 169 -1.71 -3.33 -20.57
C GLU A 169 -0.47 -4.05 -20.00
N ALA A 170 0.71 -3.44 -20.06
CA ALA A 170 1.92 -4.01 -19.48
C ALA A 170 1.86 -4.03 -17.94
N ALA A 171 1.30 -2.99 -17.34
CA ALA A 171 1.09 -2.93 -15.89
C ALA A 171 0.09 -3.99 -15.42
N GLU A 172 -1.01 -4.19 -16.14
CA GLU A 172 -2.01 -5.23 -15.87
C GLU A 172 -1.41 -6.64 -16.02
N ALA A 173 -0.63 -6.88 -17.07
CA ALA A 173 0.06 -8.15 -17.27
C ALA A 173 1.03 -8.45 -16.13
N ARG A 174 1.82 -7.45 -15.69
CA ARG A 174 2.74 -7.61 -14.57
C ARG A 174 2.03 -7.87 -13.24
N ALA A 175 0.90 -7.21 -13.01
CA ALA A 175 0.07 -7.47 -11.82
C ALA A 175 -0.49 -8.90 -11.84
N ALA A 176 -0.95 -9.39 -13.00
CA ALA A 176 -1.45 -10.76 -13.16
C ALA A 176 -0.35 -11.82 -12.90
N GLU A 177 0.87 -11.61 -13.39
CA GLU A 177 2.02 -12.47 -13.10
C GLU A 177 2.30 -12.56 -11.58
N MET A 178 2.20 -11.44 -10.88
CA MET A 178 2.37 -11.41 -9.42
C MET A 178 1.22 -12.11 -8.69
N ASP A 179 -0.03 -11.92 -9.15
CA ASP A 179 -1.21 -12.61 -8.60
C ASP A 179 -1.04 -14.14 -8.76
N GLU A 180 -0.69 -14.62 -9.94
CA GLU A 180 -0.45 -16.06 -10.20
C GLU A 180 0.66 -16.63 -9.31
N ALA A 181 1.76 -15.90 -9.14
CA ALA A 181 2.86 -16.33 -8.28
C ALA A 181 2.45 -16.44 -6.80
N ILE A 182 1.70 -15.46 -6.30
CA ILE A 182 1.19 -15.48 -4.91
C ILE A 182 0.13 -16.57 -4.73
N GLU A 183 -0.81 -16.72 -5.66
CA GLU A 183 -1.85 -17.75 -5.62
C GLU A 183 -1.23 -19.15 -5.61
N ALA A 184 -0.17 -19.39 -6.38
CA ALA A 184 0.55 -20.66 -6.40
C ALA A 184 1.21 -21.00 -5.04
N ILE A 185 1.61 -19.99 -4.27
CA ILE A 185 2.14 -20.15 -2.91
C ILE A 185 0.98 -20.39 -1.94
N VAL A 186 -0.01 -19.52 -1.94
CA VAL A 186 -1.16 -19.56 -1.03
C VAL A 186 -1.95 -20.87 -1.16
N ALA A 187 -2.14 -21.38 -2.38
CA ALA A 187 -2.83 -22.64 -2.63
C ALA A 187 -2.16 -23.87 -1.97
N LYS A 188 -0.86 -23.78 -1.64
CA LYS A 188 -0.10 -24.84 -0.96
C LYS A 188 -0.04 -24.59 0.56
N ALA A 189 -0.27 -23.38 1.01
CA ALA A 189 -0.20 -23.03 2.43
C ALA A 189 -1.30 -23.76 3.21
N PRO A 190 -0.95 -24.42 4.35
CA PRO A 190 -1.95 -25.00 5.23
C PRO A 190 -2.93 -23.95 5.75
N GLN A 191 -4.18 -24.37 5.99
CA GLN A 191 -5.21 -23.52 6.60
C GLN A 191 -5.36 -23.90 8.10
N ASP A 192 -4.22 -24.02 8.79
CA ASP A 192 -4.15 -24.40 10.20
C ASP A 192 -4.19 -23.19 11.15
N HIS A 193 -4.19 -21.97 10.59
CA HIS A 193 -4.32 -20.72 11.33
C HIS A 193 -3.32 -20.60 12.48
N LYS A 194 -2.01 -20.88 12.20
CA LYS A 194 -0.95 -20.66 13.19
C LYS A 194 -0.96 -19.23 13.67
N LYS A 195 -0.91 -19.04 14.98
CA LYS A 195 -0.82 -17.72 15.59
C LYS A 195 0.57 -17.13 15.43
N VAL A 196 0.67 -15.91 14.92
CA VAL A 196 1.94 -15.23 14.73
C VAL A 196 1.97 -13.87 15.43
N ALA A 197 3.10 -13.56 16.05
CA ALA A 197 3.39 -12.21 16.49
C ALA A 197 4.45 -11.60 15.57
N ILE A 198 4.23 -10.37 15.10
CA ILE A 198 5.18 -9.65 14.25
C ILE A 198 5.69 -8.45 15.05
N ILE A 199 6.88 -8.58 15.61
CA ILE A 199 7.48 -7.57 16.49
C ILE A 199 8.40 -6.67 15.65
N HIS A 200 8.20 -5.36 15.74
CA HIS A 200 9.05 -4.37 15.08
C HIS A 200 9.89 -3.62 16.10
N ALA A 201 11.20 -3.68 15.93
CA ALA A 201 12.17 -3.03 16.81
C ALA A 201 12.90 -1.88 16.11
N THR A 202 13.00 -0.75 16.81
CA THR A 202 13.86 0.39 16.46
C THR A 202 14.79 0.68 17.63
N PRO A 203 15.82 1.52 17.49
CA PRO A 203 16.65 1.92 18.64
C PRO A 203 15.87 2.56 19.80
N SER A 204 14.68 3.08 19.54
CA SER A 204 13.87 3.84 20.51
C SER A 204 12.60 3.15 20.98
N SER A 205 12.14 2.10 20.30
CA SER A 205 10.82 1.48 20.59
C SER A 205 10.71 0.04 20.10
N VAL A 206 9.83 -0.72 20.76
CA VAL A 206 9.32 -2.01 20.30
C VAL A 206 7.82 -1.90 20.11
N THR A 207 7.31 -2.40 19.00
CA THR A 207 5.88 -2.38 18.64
C THR A 207 5.48 -3.73 18.03
N VAL A 208 4.17 -4.01 17.90
CA VAL A 208 3.63 -5.17 17.18
C VAL A 208 2.99 -4.68 15.90
N GLN A 209 3.34 -5.29 14.78
CA GLN A 209 2.79 -4.93 13.46
C GLN A 209 1.43 -5.56 13.23
N LEU A 210 0.57 -4.81 12.55
CA LEU A 210 -0.79 -5.20 12.15
C LEU A 210 -0.84 -5.72 10.71
N GLU A 211 -2.00 -6.21 10.28
CA GLU A 211 -2.22 -6.71 8.92
C GLU A 211 -2.01 -5.67 7.81
N THR A 212 -2.06 -4.38 8.14
CA THR A 212 -1.79 -3.26 7.24
C THR A 212 -0.29 -2.98 7.03
N SER A 213 0.60 -3.69 7.75
CA SER A 213 2.04 -3.70 7.49
C SER A 213 2.39 -4.69 6.38
N ILE A 214 3.59 -4.58 5.82
CA ILE A 214 4.08 -5.52 4.79
C ILE A 214 4.08 -6.95 5.32
N ALA A 215 4.69 -7.18 6.49
CA ALA A 215 4.77 -8.52 7.09
C ALA A 215 3.39 -9.05 7.53
N GLY A 216 2.52 -8.17 8.05
CA GLY A 216 1.16 -8.54 8.41
C GLY A 216 0.30 -8.92 7.22
N CYS A 217 0.43 -8.20 6.10
CA CYS A 217 -0.25 -8.52 4.85
C CYS A 217 0.21 -9.88 4.30
N ALA A 218 1.52 -10.16 4.28
CA ALA A 218 2.05 -11.46 3.86
C ALA A 218 1.58 -12.60 4.79
N ALA A 219 1.57 -12.39 6.10
CA ALA A 219 1.06 -13.36 7.06
C ALA A 219 -0.40 -13.70 6.82
N LYS A 220 -1.24 -12.68 6.58
CA LYS A 220 -2.66 -12.86 6.27
C LYS A 220 -2.89 -13.68 5.00
N MET A 221 -2.10 -13.44 3.94
CA MET A 221 -2.17 -14.23 2.71
C MET A 221 -1.87 -15.71 2.93
N LEU A 222 -1.00 -16.01 3.89
CA LEU A 222 -0.58 -17.36 4.25
C LEU A 222 -1.47 -18.03 5.31
N HIS A 223 -2.66 -17.47 5.59
CA HIS A 223 -3.59 -17.96 6.61
C HIS A 223 -2.99 -18.01 8.03
N LEU A 224 -2.04 -17.09 8.32
CA LEU A 224 -1.48 -16.93 9.65
C LEU A 224 -2.30 -15.90 10.43
N ASP A 225 -2.70 -16.25 11.65
CA ASP A 225 -3.49 -15.38 12.53
C ASP A 225 -2.56 -14.45 13.31
N ASN A 226 -2.56 -13.17 12.97
CA ASN A 226 -1.79 -12.18 13.72
C ASN A 226 -2.42 -11.95 15.09
N VAL A 227 -1.65 -12.15 16.17
CA VAL A 227 -2.11 -11.99 17.56
C VAL A 227 -2.58 -10.57 17.90
N ALA A 228 -2.25 -9.60 17.07
CA ALA A 228 -2.66 -8.20 17.20
C ALA A 228 -3.83 -7.82 16.27
N ALA A 229 -4.45 -8.77 15.55
CA ALA A 229 -5.53 -8.48 14.58
C ALA A 229 -6.78 -7.84 15.23
N ASP A 230 -7.04 -8.13 16.50
CA ASP A 230 -8.16 -7.58 17.26
C ASP A 230 -7.88 -6.20 17.90
N ALA A 231 -6.68 -5.64 17.70
CA ALA A 231 -6.35 -4.31 18.20
C ALA A 231 -7.28 -3.25 17.57
N GLN A 232 -7.96 -2.50 18.44
CA GLN A 232 -8.84 -1.40 17.99
C GLN A 232 -7.99 -0.22 17.52
N THR A 233 -7.89 -0.05 16.21
CA THR A 233 -7.10 0.99 15.58
C THR A 233 -7.88 1.66 14.44
N SER A 234 -7.45 2.86 14.03
CA SER A 234 -7.88 3.44 12.76
C SER A 234 -7.33 2.61 11.60
N GLY A 235 -8.13 2.32 10.58
CA GLY A 235 -7.84 1.35 9.51
C GLY A 235 -6.54 1.51 8.72
N THR A 236 -5.77 2.59 8.94
CA THR A 236 -4.45 2.82 8.29
C THR A 236 -3.26 2.62 9.24
N MET A 237 -3.50 2.29 10.50
CA MET A 237 -2.43 2.08 11.48
C MET A 237 -1.71 0.76 11.20
N GLU A 238 -0.38 0.80 11.12
CA GLU A 238 0.45 -0.37 10.79
C GLU A 238 0.93 -1.14 12.02
N LYS A 239 0.89 -0.53 13.21
CA LYS A 239 1.47 -1.11 14.42
C LYS A 239 0.83 -0.55 15.69
N VAL A 240 0.88 -1.35 16.76
CA VAL A 240 0.44 -1.00 18.11
C VAL A 240 1.59 -1.12 19.11
N PRO A 241 1.49 -0.52 20.31
CA PRO A 241 2.49 -0.71 21.35
C PRO A 241 2.68 -2.20 21.69
N TYR A 242 3.93 -2.58 21.96
CA TYR A 242 4.26 -3.91 22.44
C TYR A 242 3.83 -4.10 23.90
N SER A 243 3.27 -5.27 24.23
CA SER A 243 3.00 -5.70 25.60
C SER A 243 3.37 -7.18 25.75
N MET A 244 4.24 -7.50 26.71
CA MET A 244 4.62 -8.87 27.01
C MET A 244 3.44 -9.65 27.61
N GLU A 245 2.60 -9.01 28.42
CA GLU A 245 1.42 -9.67 28.99
C GLU A 245 0.46 -10.12 27.90
N ALA A 246 0.15 -9.22 26.95
CA ALA A 246 -0.71 -9.55 25.81
C ALA A 246 -0.09 -10.64 24.93
N LEU A 247 1.23 -10.60 24.70
CA LEU A 247 1.95 -11.62 23.96
C LEU A 247 1.89 -12.98 24.65
N ALA A 248 2.09 -13.01 25.98
CA ALA A 248 2.04 -14.24 26.78
C ALA A 248 0.62 -14.82 26.82
N GLU A 249 -0.43 -14.00 26.92
CA GLU A 249 -1.81 -14.43 26.88
C GLU A 249 -2.19 -15.07 25.53
N LYS A 250 -1.75 -14.48 24.43
CA LYS A 250 -2.03 -14.99 23.07
C LYS A 250 -1.20 -16.21 22.70
N ASP A 251 -0.01 -16.39 23.31
CA ASP A 251 0.96 -17.48 23.13
C ASP A 251 1.15 -17.88 21.66
N PRO A 252 1.85 -17.07 20.85
CA PRO A 252 2.01 -17.32 19.43
C PRO A 252 2.81 -18.60 19.13
N ASP A 253 2.49 -19.24 17.99
CA ASP A 253 3.21 -20.39 17.45
C ASP A 253 4.53 -19.99 16.81
N ILE A 254 4.58 -18.77 16.25
CA ILE A 254 5.75 -18.20 15.57
C ILE A 254 5.90 -16.74 15.93
N ILE A 255 7.13 -16.28 16.11
CA ILE A 255 7.47 -14.88 16.29
C ILE A 255 8.37 -14.43 15.15
N PHE A 256 7.93 -13.40 14.45
CA PHE A 256 8.73 -12.71 13.44
C PHE A 256 9.22 -11.38 13.97
N PHE A 257 10.49 -11.06 13.75
CA PHE A 257 11.05 -9.75 14.00
C PHE A 257 11.29 -9.01 12.70
N THR A 258 10.91 -7.74 12.65
CA THR A 258 11.37 -6.75 11.68
C THR A 258 12.12 -5.67 12.42
N SER A 259 13.09 -5.02 11.80
CA SER A 259 13.89 -4.01 12.46
C SER A 259 14.24 -2.86 11.54
N MET A 260 14.53 -1.69 12.12
CA MET A 260 15.02 -0.53 11.40
C MET A 260 16.06 0.21 12.25
N GLY A 261 17.30 0.25 11.76
CA GLY A 261 18.40 0.98 12.37
C GLY A 261 19.66 0.13 12.57
N PRO A 262 20.69 0.65 13.25
CA PRO A 262 21.94 -0.07 13.48
C PRO A 262 21.71 -1.37 14.26
N ALA A 263 22.20 -2.50 13.77
CA ALA A 263 21.99 -3.84 14.30
C ALA A 263 22.28 -3.94 15.80
N GLU A 264 23.42 -3.42 16.24
CA GLU A 264 23.82 -3.42 17.68
C GLU A 264 22.79 -2.75 18.59
N LYS A 265 22.22 -1.62 18.16
CA LYS A 265 21.18 -0.91 18.92
C LYS A 265 19.85 -1.65 18.93
N ILE A 266 19.53 -2.33 17.84
CA ILE A 266 18.34 -3.16 17.73
C ILE A 266 18.45 -4.37 18.65
N GLU A 267 19.56 -5.09 18.61
CA GLU A 267 19.82 -6.25 19.48
C GLU A 267 19.75 -5.87 20.96
N GLU A 268 20.36 -4.74 21.32
CA GLU A 268 20.32 -4.22 22.69
C GLU A 268 18.86 -3.93 23.11
N ARG A 269 18.08 -3.29 22.24
CA ARG A 269 16.67 -2.98 22.49
C ARG A 269 15.82 -4.24 22.65
N ILE A 270 15.96 -5.22 21.77
CA ILE A 270 15.23 -6.50 21.84
C ILE A 270 15.62 -7.23 23.13
N ARG A 271 16.90 -7.26 23.48
CA ARG A 271 17.37 -7.89 24.71
C ARG A 271 16.75 -7.24 25.96
N GLN A 272 16.74 -5.90 26.02
CA GLN A 272 16.22 -5.16 27.20
C GLN A 272 14.71 -5.20 27.32
N ASP A 273 13.98 -4.93 26.24
CA ASP A 273 12.53 -4.71 26.29
C ASP A 273 11.73 -5.99 26.07
N VAL A 274 12.33 -7.02 25.47
CA VAL A 274 11.64 -8.27 25.11
C VAL A 274 12.22 -9.46 25.87
N MET A 275 13.51 -9.78 25.64
CA MET A 275 14.10 -11.04 26.12
C MET A 275 14.42 -11.03 27.62
N ALA A 276 14.60 -9.85 28.24
CA ALA A 276 14.86 -9.73 29.69
C ALA A 276 13.62 -10.07 30.53
N ASN A 277 12.41 -10.04 29.94
CA ASN A 277 11.19 -10.42 30.66
C ASN A 277 11.13 -11.94 30.81
N PRO A 278 10.99 -12.49 32.05
CA PRO A 278 10.91 -13.94 32.27
C PRO A 278 9.81 -14.65 31.49
N ALA A 279 8.70 -13.96 31.20
CA ALA A 279 7.59 -14.51 30.40
C ALA A 279 8.01 -14.86 28.96
N TRP A 280 9.04 -14.19 28.40
CA TRP A 280 9.57 -14.50 27.08
C TRP A 280 9.95 -15.98 26.94
N ALA A 281 10.72 -16.52 27.87
CA ALA A 281 11.16 -17.92 27.86
C ALA A 281 10.03 -18.93 28.02
N THR A 282 8.82 -18.49 28.42
CA THR A 282 7.66 -19.37 28.58
C THR A 282 6.85 -19.52 27.30
N LEU A 283 7.01 -18.62 26.33
CA LEU A 283 6.29 -18.64 25.05
C LEU A 283 6.60 -19.92 24.25
N ARG A 284 5.58 -20.47 23.61
CA ARG A 284 5.69 -21.68 22.76
C ARG A 284 6.67 -21.47 21.62
N ALA A 285 6.54 -20.37 20.87
CA ALA A 285 7.45 -20.03 19.79
C ALA A 285 8.93 -20.01 20.23
N VAL A 286 9.22 -19.51 21.43
CA VAL A 286 10.59 -19.44 21.98
C VAL A 286 11.10 -20.85 22.34
N LYS A 287 10.27 -21.64 23.02
CA LYS A 287 10.62 -23.03 23.40
C LYS A 287 10.88 -23.94 22.20
N GLU A 288 10.16 -23.71 21.11
CA GLU A 288 10.25 -24.48 19.87
C GLU A 288 11.29 -23.91 18.88
N GLY A 289 11.95 -22.79 19.23
CA GLY A 289 12.94 -22.14 18.35
C GLY A 289 12.34 -21.50 17.10
N LYS A 290 11.05 -21.19 17.12
CA LYS A 290 10.31 -20.56 16.00
C LYS A 290 10.28 -19.02 16.12
N VAL A 291 11.45 -18.45 16.27
CA VAL A 291 11.67 -17.01 16.34
C VAL A 291 12.59 -16.61 15.19
N TYR A 292 12.11 -15.80 14.27
CA TYR A 292 12.79 -15.49 13.02
C TYR A 292 12.95 -13.99 12.82
N VAL A 293 14.09 -13.56 12.32
CA VAL A 293 14.30 -12.18 11.84
C VAL A 293 14.01 -12.15 10.35
N LEU A 294 13.07 -11.29 9.97
CA LEU A 294 12.67 -11.10 8.59
C LEU A 294 13.62 -10.10 7.90
N PRO A 295 14.05 -10.38 6.66
CA PRO A 295 14.94 -9.49 5.92
C PRO A 295 14.31 -8.12 5.67
N GLU A 296 15.07 -7.04 5.93
CA GLU A 296 14.63 -5.66 5.71
C GLU A 296 14.20 -5.44 4.25
N ARG A 297 14.94 -5.99 3.30
CA ARG A 297 14.64 -5.92 1.87
C ARG A 297 13.18 -6.25 1.56
N TYR A 298 12.62 -7.29 2.19
CA TYR A 298 11.26 -7.77 1.90
C TYR A 298 10.20 -7.19 2.84
N PHE A 299 10.56 -6.87 4.09
CA PHE A 299 9.55 -6.60 5.13
C PHE A 299 9.65 -5.22 5.78
N LEU A 300 10.63 -4.41 5.39
CA LEU A 300 10.78 -3.04 5.85
C LEU A 300 10.78 -2.03 4.69
N LEU A 301 11.62 -2.27 3.67
CA LEU A 301 11.89 -1.32 2.60
C LEU A 301 10.84 -1.34 1.48
N ASN A 302 9.79 -2.11 1.65
CA ASN A 302 8.74 -2.37 0.67
C ASN A 302 9.23 -3.21 -0.53
N PRO A 303 8.81 -4.46 -0.61
CA PRO A 303 9.24 -5.37 -1.67
C PRO A 303 8.80 -4.92 -3.07
N GLY A 304 7.78 -4.05 -3.19
CA GLY A 304 7.28 -3.66 -4.50
C GLY A 304 6.92 -4.89 -5.34
N LEU A 305 7.57 -5.04 -6.50
CA LEU A 305 7.34 -6.18 -7.39
C LEU A 305 7.90 -7.51 -6.87
N ASP A 306 8.76 -7.49 -5.84
CA ASP A 306 9.27 -8.70 -5.17
C ASP A 306 8.31 -9.18 -4.05
N TYR A 307 7.06 -8.69 -4.03
CA TYR A 307 6.06 -9.12 -3.04
C TYR A 307 5.81 -10.65 -3.05
N PRO A 308 5.76 -11.33 -4.20
CA PRO A 308 5.70 -12.79 -4.25
C PRO A 308 6.87 -13.47 -3.52
N ASP A 309 8.10 -12.93 -3.63
CA ASP A 309 9.28 -13.45 -2.94
C ASP A 309 9.21 -13.25 -1.43
N ALA A 310 8.64 -12.11 -0.98
CA ALA A 310 8.37 -11.87 0.44
C ALA A 310 7.38 -12.90 1.01
N VAL A 311 6.28 -13.17 0.29
CA VAL A 311 5.30 -14.21 0.67
C VAL A 311 5.95 -15.59 0.68
N ALA A 312 6.72 -15.95 -0.35
CA ALA A 312 7.44 -17.22 -0.41
C ALA A 312 8.44 -17.37 0.73
N TYR A 313 9.17 -16.30 1.08
CA TYR A 313 10.10 -16.32 2.20
C TYR A 313 9.40 -16.61 3.53
N MET A 314 8.31 -15.92 3.81
CA MET A 314 7.52 -16.14 5.03
C MET A 314 6.89 -17.54 5.05
N ALA A 315 6.43 -18.04 3.90
CA ALA A 315 5.87 -19.39 3.77
C ALA A 315 6.89 -20.47 4.15
N ARG A 316 8.16 -20.35 3.73
CA ARG A 316 9.25 -21.28 4.12
C ARG A 316 9.49 -21.29 5.63
N LEU A 317 9.40 -20.15 6.29
CA LEU A 317 9.57 -20.07 7.74
C LEU A 317 8.36 -20.62 8.51
N ALA A 318 7.15 -20.37 8.01
CA ALA A 318 5.92 -20.78 8.68
C ALA A 318 5.59 -22.27 8.45
N TYR A 319 5.94 -22.79 7.28
CA TYR A 319 5.57 -24.13 6.80
C TYR A 319 6.74 -24.83 6.11
N PRO A 320 7.88 -25.05 6.82
CA PRO A 320 9.09 -25.67 6.21
C PRO A 320 8.84 -27.07 5.66
N GLU A 321 7.82 -27.76 6.14
CA GLU A 321 7.39 -29.07 5.66
C GLU A 321 6.71 -29.04 4.30
N VAL A 322 6.17 -27.88 3.90
CA VAL A 322 5.48 -27.66 2.61
C VAL A 322 6.36 -26.90 1.64
N PHE A 323 7.17 -25.98 2.16
CA PHE A 323 8.05 -25.08 1.39
C PHE A 323 9.51 -25.31 1.83
N PRO A 324 10.18 -26.35 1.32
CA PRO A 324 11.56 -26.70 1.69
C PRO A 324 12.60 -25.65 1.27
#